data_e4649440a0d788bdc887447567f8051d
#
_entry.id   e4649440a0d788bdc887447567f8051d
#
_cell.length_a   1.000
_cell.length_b   1.000
_cell.length_c   1.000
_cell.angle_alpha   90.00
_cell.angle_beta   90.00
_cell.angle_gamma   90.00
#
_symmetry.space_group_name_H-M   'P 1'
#
loop_
_entity.id
_entity.type
_entity.pdbx_description
1 polymer ?
#
loop_
_entity_poly.entity_id
_entity_poly.type
_entity_poly.pdbx_seq_one_letter_code
_entity_poly.pdbx_strand_id
1 'polypeptide(L)'
;MITKTTRKATPATGATRSITAGTSITSGICNRTAQPAGTNMQGLTASQQAFVRQLRSNIRRNTTGITAATNTSNIMARPDFLELLPMFVQKLLLLDVFGSVAMNSRQQLIPYFKVVAENTKGETHAGDVLSSPFVNRQGVDPNFTSRFIKNEIVTEANVTEDTEIGLAYLPVLPNSVTLTVTAGDVVTKYVDDGAGNFLKDGSKISFFINYSTGQLFGLNGVSRVVATYQYDNETVGPHVESNLAHGQYGAYMGKTYLELDEINLVAEAHELASYWSIYSAFAAQREYGANIGEISKEAAFSELTAEINSYGFQKLEQAAMYKPQFNWDAAPVLSGSVVPSDYLNMFKLKLNQAAASIYQATRLTRPNRLIVGSNVAAYIAMIDKFRADNVDDSVGPYKLGSLDQFEVYVAPDYDPNKWVMACKSADIRRNSALFGEYMPIMSTDAIGLANTSVQQGYASMYAMNIVNPATIASGRILGVF
;
A
#
# COMPACT_ATOMS: atom_id res chain seq x y z
N MET A 1 -27.17 -31.02 -68.57
CA MET A 1 -27.20 -30.09 -67.43
C MET A 1 -25.85 -30.16 -66.78
N ILE A 2 -25.20 -29.04 -66.70
CA ILE A 2 -23.72 -28.92 -66.54
C ILE A 2 -23.40 -28.84 -65.06
N THR A 3 -22.63 -29.79 -64.56
CA THR A 3 -22.03 -29.77 -63.23
C THR A 3 -20.65 -29.14 -63.28
N LYS A 4 -20.47 -28.03 -62.61
CA LYS A 4 -19.15 -27.38 -62.44
C LYS A 4 -18.51 -27.80 -61.13
N THR A 5 -17.42 -28.53 -61.27
CA THR A 5 -16.51 -28.89 -60.19
C THR A 5 -15.54 -27.74 -59.97
N THR A 6 -15.51 -27.18 -58.75
CA THR A 6 -14.50 -26.20 -58.33
C THR A 6 -13.40 -26.89 -57.54
N ARG A 7 -12.20 -26.87 -58.10
CA ARG A 7 -10.94 -27.31 -57.43
C ARG A 7 -10.48 -26.27 -56.40
N LYS A 8 -10.20 -26.71 -55.22
CA LYS A 8 -9.48 -25.99 -54.17
C LYS A 8 -7.99 -25.94 -54.51
N ALA A 9 -7.43 -24.73 -54.62
CA ALA A 9 -6.00 -24.52 -54.78
C ALA A 9 -5.37 -24.28 -53.39
N THR A 10 -4.31 -25.03 -53.08
CA THR A 10 -3.38 -24.84 -51.97
C THR A 10 -2.35 -23.77 -52.33
N PRO A 11 -2.02 -22.81 -51.48
CA PRO A 11 -0.91 -21.89 -51.75
C PRO A 11 0.42 -22.50 -51.31
N ALA A 12 1.37 -22.45 -52.20
CA ALA A 12 2.75 -22.84 -52.02
C ALA A 12 3.52 -21.83 -51.17
N THR A 13 4.35 -22.36 -50.29
CA THR A 13 5.37 -21.65 -49.52
C THR A 13 6.47 -21.11 -50.43
N GLY A 14 6.50 -19.80 -50.63
CA GLY A 14 7.59 -19.10 -51.32
C GLY A 14 8.64 -18.62 -50.31
N ALA A 15 9.80 -19.22 -50.32
CA ALA A 15 10.98 -18.72 -49.64
C ALA A 15 11.55 -17.51 -50.39
N THR A 16 11.47 -16.34 -49.76
CA THR A 16 12.12 -15.13 -50.29
C THR A 16 13.54 -15.03 -49.73
N ARG A 17 14.52 -15.33 -50.54
CA ARG A 17 15.93 -14.97 -50.31
C ARG A 17 16.07 -13.47 -50.55
N SER A 18 16.40 -12.70 -49.52
CA SER A 18 16.92 -11.36 -49.67
C SER A 18 18.43 -11.39 -49.83
N ILE A 19 18.88 -10.94 -50.97
CA ILE A 19 20.29 -10.67 -51.27
C ILE A 19 20.55 -9.24 -50.76
N THR A 20 21.40 -9.11 -49.75
CA THR A 20 21.93 -7.81 -49.30
C THR A 20 23.36 -7.70 -49.78
N ALA A 21 23.57 -6.94 -50.85
CA ALA A 21 24.89 -6.44 -51.23
C ALA A 21 25.09 -5.08 -50.57
N GLY A 22 26.19 -4.88 -49.89
CA GLY A 22 26.57 -3.57 -49.36
C GLY A 22 27.67 -3.69 -48.29
N THR A 23 28.86 -4.07 -48.71
CA THR A 23 30.06 -4.00 -47.89
C THR A 23 30.53 -2.56 -47.80
N SER A 24 30.31 -1.89 -46.69
CA SER A 24 31.09 -0.68 -46.34
C SER A 24 32.04 -1.05 -45.20
N ILE A 25 33.30 -1.05 -45.53
CA ILE A 25 34.40 -1.15 -44.59
C ILE A 25 34.58 0.22 -43.95
N THR A 26 34.07 0.39 -42.76
CA THR A 26 34.48 1.46 -41.87
C THR A 26 34.94 0.83 -40.55
N SER A 27 36.23 1.06 -40.30
CA SER A 27 37.04 0.90 -39.07
C SER A 27 36.31 0.26 -37.89
N GLY A 28 36.66 -0.99 -37.67
CA GLY A 28 36.24 -1.74 -36.47
C GLY A 28 36.83 -1.17 -35.22
N ILE A 29 36.07 -0.31 -34.57
CA ILE A 29 36.10 -0.22 -33.12
C ILE A 29 35.10 -1.25 -32.67
N CYS A 30 35.63 -2.28 -32.08
CA CYS A 30 34.91 -3.41 -31.52
C CYS A 30 33.89 -2.96 -30.48
N ASN A 31 32.69 -2.56 -30.91
CA ASN A 31 31.52 -2.61 -30.07
C ASN A 31 31.01 -4.06 -30.07
N ARG A 32 31.83 -4.97 -29.56
CA ARG A 32 31.26 -6.11 -28.90
C ARG A 32 30.52 -5.57 -27.67
N THR A 33 29.27 -5.24 -27.84
CA THR A 33 28.29 -5.43 -26.77
C THR A 33 28.36 -6.93 -26.50
N ALA A 34 29.28 -7.33 -25.61
CA ALA A 34 29.18 -8.60 -24.95
C ALA A 34 27.76 -8.60 -24.39
N GLN A 35 26.87 -9.40 -24.99
CA GLN A 35 25.71 -9.85 -24.25
C GLN A 35 26.31 -10.38 -22.96
N PRO A 36 25.98 -9.79 -21.80
CA PRO A 36 26.46 -10.36 -20.54
C PRO A 36 26.00 -11.79 -20.55
N ALA A 37 26.95 -12.71 -20.39
CA ALA A 37 26.72 -14.13 -20.21
C ALA A 37 25.50 -14.25 -19.31
N GLY A 38 24.51 -15.04 -19.72
CA GLY A 38 23.19 -15.05 -19.14
C GLY A 38 23.27 -15.12 -17.63
N THR A 39 23.11 -13.98 -17.00
CA THR A 39 23.07 -13.90 -15.55
C THR A 39 21.90 -14.74 -15.12
N ASN A 40 22.21 -15.76 -14.35
CA ASN A 40 21.29 -16.77 -13.88
C ASN A 40 20.21 -16.04 -13.03
N MET A 41 19.09 -15.68 -13.65
CA MET A 41 17.92 -15.11 -12.97
C MET A 41 17.00 -16.22 -12.46
N GLN A 42 17.48 -17.47 -12.45
CA GLN A 42 16.77 -18.61 -11.89
C GLN A 42 16.68 -18.41 -10.37
N GLY A 43 15.49 -18.57 -9.83
CA GLY A 43 15.20 -18.39 -8.41
C GLY A 43 14.68 -16.99 -8.00
N LEU A 44 14.72 -16.01 -8.90
CA LEU A 44 14.18 -14.68 -8.61
C LEU A 44 12.68 -14.61 -8.93
N THR A 45 11.90 -13.97 -8.07
CA THR A 45 10.50 -13.63 -8.33
C THR A 45 10.38 -12.62 -9.49
N ALA A 46 9.21 -12.53 -10.12
CA ALA A 46 9.00 -11.59 -11.23
C ALA A 46 9.27 -10.12 -10.83
N SER A 47 8.94 -9.75 -9.59
CA SER A 47 9.23 -8.42 -9.02
C SER A 47 10.72 -8.18 -8.87
N GLN A 48 11.45 -9.15 -8.34
CA GLN A 48 12.91 -9.09 -8.19
C GLN A 48 13.62 -9.04 -9.55
N GLN A 49 13.14 -9.79 -10.55
CA GLN A 49 13.68 -9.72 -11.91
C GLN A 49 13.47 -8.36 -12.55
N ALA A 50 12.29 -7.76 -12.39
CA ALA A 50 11.99 -6.42 -12.87
C ALA A 50 12.89 -5.39 -12.20
N PHE A 51 13.08 -5.49 -10.90
CA PHE A 51 13.95 -4.62 -10.10
C PHE A 51 15.42 -4.71 -10.56
N VAL A 52 15.97 -5.92 -10.73
CA VAL A 52 17.33 -6.13 -11.24
C VAL A 52 17.51 -5.53 -12.64
N ARG A 53 16.53 -5.70 -13.54
CA ARG A 53 16.58 -5.10 -14.88
C ARG A 53 16.63 -3.57 -14.82
N GLN A 54 15.85 -2.98 -13.93
CA GLN A 54 15.78 -1.54 -13.75
C GLN A 54 17.05 -0.99 -13.11
N LEU A 55 17.60 -1.65 -12.07
CA LEU A 55 18.90 -1.30 -11.49
C LEU A 55 20.01 -1.33 -12.53
N ARG A 56 20.07 -2.36 -13.35
CA ARG A 56 21.06 -2.44 -14.45
C ARG A 56 20.90 -1.29 -15.45
N SER A 57 19.65 -0.91 -15.74
CA SER A 57 19.36 0.25 -16.61
C SER A 57 19.87 1.56 -15.98
N ASN A 58 19.65 1.75 -14.67
CA ASN A 58 20.08 2.93 -13.94
C ASN A 58 21.61 3.00 -13.86
N ILE A 59 22.28 1.90 -13.55
CA ILE A 59 23.74 1.81 -13.54
C ILE A 59 24.31 2.19 -14.92
N ARG A 60 23.75 1.67 -16.01
CA ARG A 60 24.19 1.99 -17.36
C ARG A 60 23.98 3.46 -17.74
N ARG A 61 22.88 4.10 -17.31
CA ARG A 61 22.65 5.54 -17.53
C ARG A 61 23.66 6.40 -16.77
N ASN A 62 23.91 6.05 -15.53
CA ASN A 62 24.83 6.82 -14.68
C ASN A 62 26.28 6.68 -15.13
N THR A 63 26.68 5.50 -15.65
CA THR A 63 28.03 5.28 -16.17
C THR A 63 28.33 6.06 -17.44
N THR A 64 27.35 6.31 -18.31
CA THR A 64 27.55 7.09 -19.55
C THR A 64 27.69 8.59 -19.30
N GLY A 65 27.17 9.13 -18.17
CA GLY A 65 27.23 10.57 -17.86
C GLY A 65 28.47 11.02 -17.10
N ILE A 66 29.15 10.11 -16.40
CA ILE A 66 30.24 10.46 -15.45
C ILE A 66 31.65 10.34 -16.06
N THR A 67 31.77 9.67 -17.21
CA THR A 67 33.07 9.46 -17.88
C THR A 67 33.82 10.72 -18.34
N ALA A 68 33.18 11.89 -18.27
CA ALA A 68 33.77 13.12 -18.81
C ALA A 68 34.45 14.05 -17.78
N ALA A 69 34.24 13.87 -16.47
CA ALA A 69 34.62 14.93 -15.52
C ALA A 69 35.55 14.52 -14.36
N THR A 70 35.71 13.26 -14.05
CA THR A 70 36.56 12.83 -12.92
C THR A 70 37.14 11.43 -13.15
N ASN A 71 38.36 11.22 -12.68
CA ASN A 71 39.09 9.93 -12.75
C ASN A 71 38.40 8.82 -11.85
N THR A 72 37.09 8.76 -11.89
CA THR A 72 36.22 7.82 -11.16
C THR A 72 35.96 6.53 -11.96
N SER A 73 36.68 6.33 -13.05
CA SER A 73 36.58 5.12 -13.88
C SER A 73 36.88 3.84 -13.10
N ASN A 74 37.53 3.94 -11.94
CA ASN A 74 37.82 2.79 -11.06
C ASN A 74 36.73 2.51 -10.01
N ILE A 75 35.77 3.42 -9.80
CA ILE A 75 34.71 3.26 -8.79
C ILE A 75 33.48 2.61 -9.42
N MET A 76 33.33 2.65 -10.74
CA MET A 76 32.10 2.25 -11.39
C MET A 76 32.15 0.89 -12.04
N ALA A 77 31.26 0.06 -11.53
CA ALA A 77 30.70 -1.13 -12.14
C ALA A 77 31.73 -2.02 -12.85
N ARG A 78 32.60 -2.64 -12.08
CA ARG A 78 33.26 -3.84 -12.57
C ARG A 78 32.19 -4.87 -12.98
N PRO A 79 32.40 -5.62 -14.07
CA PRO A 79 31.47 -6.68 -14.48
C PRO A 79 31.14 -7.65 -13.33
N ASP A 80 32.10 -7.90 -12.44
CA ASP A 80 31.94 -8.75 -11.25
C ASP A 80 30.82 -8.28 -10.31
N PHE A 81 30.63 -6.98 -10.19
CA PHE A 81 29.53 -6.42 -9.38
C PHE A 81 28.14 -6.71 -9.98
N LEU A 82 28.00 -6.66 -11.29
CA LEU A 82 26.74 -6.97 -11.98
C LEU A 82 26.38 -8.45 -11.86
N GLU A 83 27.35 -9.33 -11.61
CA GLU A 83 27.13 -10.76 -11.37
C GLU A 83 26.63 -11.03 -9.94
N LEU A 84 27.09 -10.27 -8.96
CA LEU A 84 26.66 -10.41 -7.56
C LEU A 84 25.28 -9.77 -7.27
N LEU A 85 24.84 -8.82 -8.11
CA LEU A 85 23.57 -8.15 -7.94
C LEU A 85 22.36 -9.10 -7.83
N PRO A 86 22.21 -10.17 -8.61
CA PRO A 86 21.11 -11.12 -8.45
C PRO A 86 21.13 -11.85 -7.11
N MET A 87 22.30 -12.22 -6.60
CA MET A 87 22.45 -12.88 -5.29
C MET A 87 22.03 -11.94 -4.15
N PHE A 88 22.44 -10.67 -4.24
CA PHE A 88 22.04 -9.65 -3.29
C PHE A 88 20.51 -9.47 -3.28
N VAL A 89 19.91 -9.27 -4.45
CA VAL A 89 18.46 -9.05 -4.58
C VAL A 89 17.67 -10.29 -4.12
N GLN A 90 18.20 -11.50 -4.30
CA GLN A 90 17.56 -12.72 -3.82
C GLN A 90 17.52 -12.79 -2.28
N LYS A 91 18.57 -12.33 -1.61
CA LYS A 91 18.65 -12.28 -0.14
C LYS A 91 17.86 -11.10 0.45
N LEU A 92 17.48 -10.12 -0.36
CA LEU A 92 16.75 -8.91 0.08
C LEU A 92 15.23 -9.19 0.18
N LEU A 93 14.81 -9.81 1.29
CA LEU A 93 13.40 -10.15 1.56
C LEU A 93 12.49 -8.92 1.67
N LEU A 94 13.07 -7.76 1.96
CA LEU A 94 12.33 -6.50 1.96
C LEU A 94 11.60 -6.24 0.65
N LEU A 95 12.17 -6.66 -0.48
CA LEU A 95 11.52 -6.54 -1.79
C LEU A 95 10.24 -7.39 -1.92
N ASP A 96 10.09 -8.43 -1.11
CA ASP A 96 8.88 -9.25 -1.08
C ASP A 96 7.80 -8.69 -0.15
N VAL A 97 8.17 -7.84 0.79
CA VAL A 97 7.26 -7.21 1.76
C VAL A 97 6.89 -5.78 1.34
N PHE A 98 7.87 -4.99 0.89
CA PHE A 98 7.70 -3.59 0.50
C PHE A 98 7.39 -3.47 -0.99
N GLY A 99 6.77 -2.35 -1.37
CA GLY A 99 6.73 -1.94 -2.78
C GLY A 99 8.10 -1.43 -3.20
N SER A 100 8.63 -1.92 -4.32
CA SER A 100 9.93 -1.49 -4.83
C SER A 100 9.78 -0.30 -5.78
N VAL A 101 10.66 0.69 -5.62
CA VAL A 101 10.77 1.88 -6.48
C VAL A 101 12.22 2.04 -6.87
N ALA A 102 12.50 2.14 -8.18
CA ALA A 102 13.84 2.51 -8.61
C ALA A 102 13.97 4.03 -8.63
N MET A 103 14.89 4.55 -7.87
CA MET A 103 15.13 5.98 -7.73
C MET A 103 16.07 6.48 -8.82
N ASN A 104 15.70 7.58 -9.49
CA ASN A 104 16.54 8.24 -10.47
C ASN A 104 17.36 9.38 -9.86
N SER A 105 16.96 9.85 -8.69
CA SER A 105 17.63 10.92 -7.91
C SER A 105 17.67 10.53 -6.44
N ARG A 106 18.55 11.16 -5.66
CA ARG A 106 18.62 10.94 -4.20
C ARG A 106 17.31 11.23 -3.49
N GLN A 107 16.52 12.16 -4.01
CA GLN A 107 15.17 12.45 -3.56
C GLN A 107 14.22 12.22 -4.72
N GLN A 108 13.18 11.43 -4.49
CA GLN A 108 12.14 11.14 -5.47
C GLN A 108 10.77 11.38 -4.89
N LEU A 109 9.95 12.11 -5.64
CA LEU A 109 8.57 12.39 -5.32
C LEU A 109 7.67 11.46 -6.15
N ILE A 110 6.70 10.83 -5.50
CA ILE A 110 5.70 9.97 -6.16
C ILE A 110 4.37 10.70 -6.04
N PRO A 111 3.87 11.31 -7.13
CA PRO A 111 2.62 12.06 -7.10
C PRO A 111 1.41 11.12 -7.06
N TYR A 112 0.36 11.54 -6.36
CA TYR A 112 -0.93 10.90 -6.35
C TYR A 112 -2.07 11.91 -6.28
N PHE A 113 -3.26 11.50 -6.74
CA PHE A 113 -4.45 12.33 -6.65
C PHE A 113 -5.36 11.81 -5.55
N LYS A 114 -5.94 12.72 -4.79
CA LYS A 114 -7.03 12.48 -3.86
C LYS A 114 -8.26 13.24 -4.31
N VAL A 115 -9.42 12.63 -4.10
CA VAL A 115 -10.73 13.26 -4.36
C VAL A 115 -11.23 13.83 -3.06
N VAL A 116 -11.47 15.13 -3.04
CA VAL A 116 -11.87 15.89 -1.85
C VAL A 116 -13.25 16.50 -2.08
N ALA A 117 -14.07 16.57 -1.03
CA ALA A 117 -15.36 17.26 -1.08
C ALA A 117 -15.13 18.77 -1.10
N GLU A 118 -15.75 19.46 -2.08
CA GLU A 118 -15.67 20.91 -2.21
C GLU A 118 -16.70 21.61 -1.30
N ASN A 119 -17.86 20.98 -1.08
CA ASN A 119 -18.93 21.54 -0.29
C ASN A 119 -19.41 20.56 0.79
N THR A 120 -20.01 21.12 1.83
CA THR A 120 -20.65 20.34 2.90
C THR A 120 -22.03 19.91 2.45
N LYS A 121 -22.33 18.60 2.54
CA LYS A 121 -23.67 18.04 2.32
C LYS A 121 -23.85 16.73 3.07
N GLY A 122 -24.92 16.61 3.83
CA GLY A 122 -25.16 15.49 4.72
C GLY A 122 -24.13 15.45 5.85
N GLU A 123 -23.52 14.30 6.06
CA GLU A 123 -22.44 14.11 7.04
C GLU A 123 -21.05 14.43 6.46
N THR A 124 -20.96 14.72 5.17
CA THR A 124 -19.70 15.04 4.49
C THR A 124 -19.44 16.54 4.57
N HIS A 125 -18.27 16.92 5.06
CA HIS A 125 -17.84 18.31 5.17
C HIS A 125 -16.92 18.71 4.03
N ALA A 126 -16.90 20.00 3.70
CA ALA A 126 -15.94 20.54 2.76
C ALA A 126 -14.50 20.28 3.26
N GLY A 127 -13.65 19.73 2.39
CA GLY A 127 -12.29 19.30 2.75
C GLY A 127 -12.15 17.83 3.11
N ASP A 128 -13.25 17.08 3.26
CA ASP A 128 -13.17 15.64 3.54
C ASP A 128 -12.63 14.86 2.35
N VAL A 129 -11.68 13.98 2.61
CA VAL A 129 -11.14 13.09 1.58
C VAL A 129 -12.11 11.94 1.30
N LEU A 130 -12.70 11.95 0.11
CA LEU A 130 -13.65 10.92 -0.32
C LEU A 130 -12.96 9.66 -0.81
N SER A 131 -11.87 9.81 -1.54
CA SER A 131 -11.10 8.72 -2.07
C SER A 131 -9.64 9.13 -2.28
N SER A 132 -8.73 8.24 -1.89
CA SER A 132 -7.30 8.36 -2.16
C SER A 132 -6.73 6.97 -2.43
N PRO A 133 -5.49 6.85 -2.93
CA PRO A 133 -4.83 5.56 -3.06
C PRO A 133 -4.66 4.80 -1.74
N PHE A 134 -4.74 5.50 -0.60
CA PHE A 134 -4.48 4.96 0.73
C PHE A 134 -5.73 4.59 1.51
N VAL A 135 -6.77 5.39 1.36
CA VAL A 135 -8.01 5.25 2.11
C VAL A 135 -9.18 5.55 1.19
N ASN A 136 -10.19 4.72 1.21
CA ASN A 136 -11.49 5.05 0.67
C ASN A 136 -12.35 5.56 1.81
N ARG A 137 -13.30 6.41 1.52
CA ARG A 137 -14.18 7.08 2.48
C ARG A 137 -14.68 6.13 3.57
N GLN A 138 -14.51 6.53 4.83
CA GLN A 138 -15.06 5.83 5.99
C GLN A 138 -16.55 6.09 6.12
N GLY A 139 -17.35 5.23 5.58
CA GLY A 139 -18.79 5.39 5.58
C GLY A 139 -19.29 5.93 4.25
N VAL A 140 -20.40 5.39 3.81
CA VAL A 140 -21.12 5.92 2.67
C VAL A 140 -22.12 6.91 3.23
N ASP A 141 -21.93 8.21 2.95
CA ASP A 141 -22.96 9.20 3.17
C ASP A 141 -23.93 9.18 1.99
N PRO A 142 -25.10 8.57 2.13
CA PRO A 142 -26.05 8.48 1.04
C PRO A 142 -26.61 9.86 0.67
N ASN A 143 -26.50 10.85 1.58
CA ASN A 143 -27.01 12.19 1.38
C ASN A 143 -26.10 13.03 0.48
N PHE A 144 -24.80 12.72 0.39
CA PHE A 144 -23.86 13.51 -0.40
C PHE A 144 -24.15 13.49 -1.90
N THR A 145 -24.52 12.32 -2.46
CA THR A 145 -24.78 12.16 -3.90
C THR A 145 -26.26 12.15 -4.25
N SER A 146 -27.15 11.89 -3.29
CA SER A 146 -28.59 11.73 -3.50
C SER A 146 -29.35 13.06 -3.36
N ARG A 147 -30.45 13.18 -4.08
CA ARG A 147 -31.48 14.20 -3.82
C ARG A 147 -32.41 13.81 -2.66
N PHE A 148 -32.35 12.56 -2.23
CA PHE A 148 -33.13 12.03 -1.12
C PHE A 148 -32.30 12.09 0.15
N ILE A 149 -32.62 13.03 1.02
CA ILE A 149 -31.94 13.27 2.29
C ILE A 149 -32.55 12.33 3.34
N LYS A 150 -31.71 11.52 3.96
CA LYS A 150 -32.11 10.56 4.99
C LYS A 150 -31.59 11.03 6.35
N ASN A 151 -32.49 10.97 7.34
CA ASN A 151 -32.15 11.19 8.75
C ASN A 151 -31.43 12.51 9.04
N GLU A 152 -31.83 13.60 8.36
CA GLU A 152 -31.34 14.92 8.72
C GLU A 152 -31.80 15.25 10.13
N ILE A 153 -30.87 15.60 11.01
CA ILE A 153 -31.17 16.09 12.35
C ILE A 153 -31.56 17.59 12.24
N VAL A 154 -32.83 17.86 12.32
CA VAL A 154 -33.36 19.24 12.21
C VAL A 154 -33.17 19.98 13.52
N THR A 155 -33.43 19.34 14.64
CA THR A 155 -33.15 19.87 15.98
C THR A 155 -32.93 18.75 17.00
N GLU A 156 -32.10 19.02 17.99
CA GLU A 156 -31.87 18.20 19.19
C GLU A 156 -32.16 18.95 20.47
N ALA A 157 -32.81 20.15 20.35
CA ALA A 157 -33.22 20.97 21.49
C ALA A 157 -34.73 20.94 21.64
N ASN A 158 -35.23 21.21 22.85
CA ASN A 158 -36.65 21.36 23.10
C ASN A 158 -37.22 22.52 22.28
N VAL A 159 -38.20 22.19 21.45
CA VAL A 159 -38.87 23.14 20.57
C VAL A 159 -39.93 23.87 21.35
N THR A 160 -39.89 25.18 21.30
CA THR A 160 -40.92 26.13 21.84
C THR A 160 -41.66 26.80 20.69
N GLU A 161 -42.75 27.55 20.99
CA GLU A 161 -43.52 28.24 19.97
C GLU A 161 -42.71 29.23 19.13
N ASP A 162 -41.66 29.81 19.71
CA ASP A 162 -40.80 30.79 19.03
C ASP A 162 -39.61 30.16 18.30
N THR A 163 -39.49 28.83 18.30
CA THR A 163 -38.35 28.17 17.66
C THR A 163 -38.63 27.94 16.17
N GLU A 164 -37.90 28.66 15.33
CA GLU A 164 -37.92 28.43 13.89
C GLU A 164 -37.15 27.13 13.56
N ILE A 165 -37.85 26.18 12.97
CA ILE A 165 -37.31 24.91 12.55
C ILE A 165 -37.47 24.79 11.04
N GLY A 166 -36.39 24.55 10.34
CA GLY A 166 -36.40 24.41 8.89
C GLY A 166 -35.48 23.28 8.38
N LEU A 167 -35.84 22.76 7.23
CA LEU A 167 -35.05 21.79 6.49
C LEU A 167 -33.91 22.50 5.74
N ALA A 168 -32.75 21.87 5.64
CA ALA A 168 -31.55 22.49 5.06
C ALA A 168 -31.55 22.56 3.51
N TYR A 169 -32.28 21.66 2.85
CA TYR A 169 -32.26 21.54 1.38
C TYR A 169 -33.63 21.88 0.77
N LEU A 170 -33.65 22.89 -0.12
CA LEU A 170 -34.87 23.49 -0.62
C LEU A 170 -34.89 23.61 -2.15
N PRO A 171 -36.06 23.71 -2.79
CA PRO A 171 -37.40 23.44 -2.26
C PRO A 171 -37.66 21.95 -2.01
N VAL A 172 -38.57 21.65 -1.10
CA VAL A 172 -38.90 20.27 -0.74
C VAL A 172 -39.99 19.75 -1.66
N LEU A 173 -39.86 18.53 -2.13
CA LEU A 173 -40.89 17.86 -2.93
C LEU A 173 -42.07 17.42 -2.06
N PRO A 174 -43.32 17.80 -2.44
CA PRO A 174 -44.52 17.32 -1.79
C PRO A 174 -44.62 15.78 -1.78
N ASN A 175 -45.25 15.20 -0.78
CA ASN A 175 -45.38 13.78 -0.55
C ASN A 175 -44.06 13.01 -0.25
N SER A 176 -42.98 13.71 -0.01
CA SER A 176 -41.71 13.09 0.22
C SER A 176 -41.22 13.14 1.67
N VAL A 177 -41.85 13.98 2.48
CA VAL A 177 -41.34 14.26 3.83
C VAL A 177 -41.85 13.23 4.84
N THR A 178 -40.92 12.71 5.60
CA THR A 178 -41.21 11.87 6.76
C THR A 178 -40.48 12.47 7.96
N LEU A 179 -41.21 12.84 9.01
CA LEU A 179 -40.63 13.30 10.26
C LEU A 179 -40.64 12.18 11.30
N THR A 180 -39.53 11.98 11.97
CA THR A 180 -39.42 11.19 13.19
C THR A 180 -39.20 12.12 14.34
N VAL A 181 -40.20 12.22 15.20
CA VAL A 181 -40.27 13.21 16.28
C VAL A 181 -40.16 12.46 17.62
N THR A 182 -39.29 12.92 18.49
CA THR A 182 -39.13 12.42 19.85
C THR A 182 -39.65 13.44 20.85
N ALA A 183 -40.61 13.04 21.66
CA ALA A 183 -41.13 13.81 22.75
C ALA A 183 -41.02 12.99 24.05
N GLY A 184 -40.10 13.38 24.93
CA GLY A 184 -39.68 12.52 26.04
C GLY A 184 -39.13 11.19 25.57
N ASP A 185 -39.71 10.08 26.07
CA ASP A 185 -39.30 8.73 25.67
C ASP A 185 -40.09 8.16 24.47
N VAL A 186 -41.02 8.93 23.91
CA VAL A 186 -41.89 8.48 22.82
C VAL A 186 -41.37 8.93 21.47
N VAL A 187 -41.09 7.99 20.58
CA VAL A 187 -40.71 8.25 19.19
C VAL A 187 -41.93 8.02 18.29
N THR A 188 -42.31 9.03 17.55
CA THR A 188 -43.49 8.98 16.63
C THR A 188 -43.04 9.35 15.21
N LYS A 189 -43.58 8.64 14.24
CA LYS A 189 -43.33 8.88 12.82
C LYS A 189 -44.55 9.60 12.21
N TYR A 190 -44.31 10.67 11.45
CA TYR A 190 -45.29 11.44 10.72
C TYR A 190 -44.94 11.45 9.25
N VAL A 191 -45.95 11.36 8.39
CA VAL A 191 -45.78 11.33 6.93
C VAL A 191 -46.56 12.50 6.32
N ASP A 192 -45.97 13.13 5.35
CA ASP A 192 -46.56 14.24 4.60
C ASP A 192 -47.73 13.77 3.71
N ASP A 193 -48.81 14.59 3.64
CA ASP A 193 -49.99 14.35 2.80
C ASP A 193 -49.90 14.95 1.40
N GLY A 194 -48.80 15.63 1.07
CA GLY A 194 -48.60 16.34 -0.20
C GLY A 194 -49.31 17.72 -0.27
N ALA A 195 -50.13 18.07 0.73
CA ALA A 195 -50.77 19.37 0.86
C ALA A 195 -50.14 20.24 1.95
N GLY A 196 -49.01 19.79 2.51
CA GLY A 196 -48.30 20.50 3.57
C GLY A 196 -48.66 20.08 4.99
N ASN A 197 -49.60 19.15 5.20
CA ASN A 197 -49.92 18.66 6.53
C ASN A 197 -49.29 17.30 6.79
N PHE A 198 -49.05 17.00 8.06
CA PHE A 198 -48.55 15.69 8.46
C PHE A 198 -49.67 14.78 8.97
N LEU A 199 -49.51 13.49 8.65
CA LEU A 199 -50.40 12.42 9.07
C LEU A 199 -49.72 11.55 10.11
N LYS A 200 -50.44 11.18 11.17
CA LYS A 200 -50.10 10.10 12.08
C LYS A 200 -51.16 9.03 11.95
N ASP A 201 -50.77 7.83 11.58
CA ASP A 201 -51.69 6.69 11.38
C ASP A 201 -52.91 7.01 10.49
N GLY A 202 -52.67 7.85 9.46
CA GLY A 202 -53.73 8.33 8.54
C GLY A 202 -54.57 9.50 9.00
N SER A 203 -54.39 10.00 10.23
CA SER A 203 -55.11 11.12 10.77
C SER A 203 -54.30 12.42 10.69
N LYS A 204 -54.91 13.52 10.23
CA LYS A 204 -54.23 14.83 10.18
C LYS A 204 -53.97 15.35 11.59
N ILE A 205 -52.77 15.95 11.72
CA ILE A 205 -52.34 16.57 12.98
C ILE A 205 -52.06 18.08 12.77
N SER A 206 -51.72 18.79 13.84
CA SER A 206 -51.46 20.23 13.83
C SER A 206 -50.09 20.63 13.24
N PHE A 207 -49.26 19.65 12.80
CA PHE A 207 -47.94 19.91 12.18
C PHE A 207 -48.13 20.19 10.70
N PHE A 208 -47.44 21.20 10.18
CA PHE A 208 -47.46 21.50 8.75
C PHE A 208 -46.09 22.00 8.27
N ILE A 209 -45.84 21.87 6.97
CA ILE A 209 -44.63 22.29 6.30
C ILE A 209 -44.93 23.28 5.18
N ASN A 210 -44.06 24.26 5.02
CA ASN A 210 -44.01 25.08 3.82
C ASN A 210 -42.91 24.49 2.90
N TYR A 211 -43.26 23.89 1.78
CA TYR A 211 -42.33 23.26 0.88
C TYR A 211 -41.30 24.20 0.25
N SER A 212 -41.69 25.47 0.04
CA SER A 212 -40.78 26.44 -0.57
C SER A 212 -39.71 26.93 0.41
N THR A 213 -40.06 27.10 1.68
CA THR A 213 -39.15 27.60 2.72
C THR A 213 -38.56 26.50 3.58
N GLY A 214 -39.14 25.28 3.51
CA GLY A 214 -38.73 24.15 4.36
C GLY A 214 -39.08 24.31 5.82
N GLN A 215 -39.79 25.41 6.20
CA GLN A 215 -40.14 25.66 7.59
C GLN A 215 -41.21 24.68 8.07
N LEU A 216 -40.99 24.17 9.27
CA LEU A 216 -41.87 23.25 9.97
C LEU A 216 -42.56 24.00 11.11
N PHE A 217 -43.87 23.82 11.21
CA PHE A 217 -44.70 24.54 12.18
C PHE A 217 -45.49 23.56 13.06
N GLY A 218 -45.82 24.02 14.28
CA GLY A 218 -46.67 23.27 15.20
C GLY A 218 -45.94 22.23 16.08
N LEU A 219 -44.64 22.12 15.97
CA LEU A 219 -43.80 21.14 16.68
C LEU A 219 -43.46 21.60 18.11
N ASN A 220 -44.44 21.85 18.97
CA ASN A 220 -44.20 22.31 20.34
C ASN A 220 -43.96 21.14 21.31
N GLY A 221 -43.05 21.30 22.25
CA GLY A 221 -42.77 20.31 23.29
C GLY A 221 -42.00 19.07 22.82
N VAL A 222 -41.34 19.17 21.70
CA VAL A 222 -40.54 18.09 21.07
C VAL A 222 -39.08 18.27 21.42
N SER A 223 -38.39 17.19 21.78
CA SER A 223 -36.98 17.19 22.16
C SER A 223 -36.03 16.92 21.00
N ARG A 224 -36.48 16.18 19.95
CA ARG A 224 -35.69 15.89 18.78
C ARG A 224 -36.56 15.69 17.55
N VAL A 225 -36.13 16.26 16.44
CA VAL A 225 -36.80 16.11 15.13
C VAL A 225 -35.75 15.63 14.12
N VAL A 226 -36.06 14.50 13.46
CA VAL A 226 -35.27 13.96 12.36
C VAL A 226 -36.15 13.87 11.13
N ALA A 227 -35.69 14.45 10.03
CA ALA A 227 -36.41 14.50 8.76
C ALA A 227 -35.77 13.60 7.71
N THR A 228 -36.62 12.97 6.90
CA THR A 228 -36.24 12.27 5.68
C THR A 228 -37.11 12.78 4.56
N TYR A 229 -36.52 13.30 3.49
CA TYR A 229 -37.28 13.98 2.42
C TYR A 229 -36.49 14.02 1.12
N GLN A 230 -37.16 14.44 0.06
CA GLN A 230 -36.53 14.69 -1.23
C GLN A 230 -36.64 16.18 -1.56
N TYR A 231 -35.55 16.79 -1.99
CA TYR A 231 -35.58 18.19 -2.46
C TYR A 231 -35.56 18.23 -3.99
N ASP A 232 -36.15 19.28 -4.55
CA ASP A 232 -36.15 19.52 -5.99
C ASP A 232 -35.02 20.50 -6.34
N ASN A 233 -34.11 20.03 -7.19
CA ASN A 233 -32.97 20.79 -7.67
C ASN A 233 -33.18 21.31 -9.11
N GLU A 234 -34.33 21.02 -9.70
CA GLU A 234 -34.69 21.37 -11.09
C GLU A 234 -35.69 22.54 -11.15
N THR A 235 -36.59 22.66 -10.14
CA THR A 235 -37.58 23.69 -10.12
C THR A 235 -37.00 25.00 -9.61
N VAL A 236 -37.16 26.07 -10.39
CA VAL A 236 -36.76 27.44 -10.00
C VAL A 236 -37.77 27.99 -9.04
N GLY A 237 -37.50 27.89 -7.74
CA GLY A 237 -38.29 28.54 -6.69
C GLY A 237 -37.62 29.82 -6.19
N PRO A 238 -38.32 30.65 -5.39
CA PRO A 238 -37.79 31.93 -4.89
C PRO A 238 -36.48 31.79 -4.11
N HIS A 239 -36.25 30.65 -3.47
CA HIS A 239 -34.97 30.34 -2.78
C HIS A 239 -33.87 29.85 -3.73
N VAL A 240 -34.24 29.24 -4.84
CA VAL A 240 -33.31 28.84 -5.89
C VAL A 240 -32.82 30.04 -6.68
N GLU A 241 -33.66 31.08 -6.82
CA GLU A 241 -33.27 32.35 -7.43
C GLU A 241 -32.18 33.08 -6.65
N SER A 242 -32.19 33.02 -5.33
CA SER A 242 -31.11 33.60 -4.52
C SER A 242 -29.78 32.86 -4.72
N ASN A 243 -29.83 31.55 -4.96
CA ASN A 243 -28.65 30.72 -5.32
C ASN A 243 -28.29 30.87 -6.80
N LEU A 244 -29.27 31.10 -7.69
CA LEU A 244 -29.07 31.43 -9.10
C LEU A 244 -28.43 32.81 -9.32
N ALA A 245 -28.69 33.79 -8.43
CA ALA A 245 -28.00 35.08 -8.46
C ALA A 245 -26.49 34.95 -8.32
N HIS A 246 -25.99 33.78 -7.81
CA HIS A 246 -24.59 33.38 -7.81
C HIS A 246 -24.22 32.50 -8.99
N GLY A 247 -25.09 32.31 -9.99
CA GLY A 247 -24.82 31.57 -11.22
C GLY A 247 -24.69 30.05 -11.06
N GLN A 248 -25.26 29.45 -10.01
CA GLN A 248 -25.06 28.04 -9.70
C GLN A 248 -26.37 27.25 -9.76
N TYR A 249 -26.66 26.64 -10.92
CA TYR A 249 -27.57 25.50 -10.98
C TYR A 249 -27.03 24.36 -10.14
N GLY A 250 -27.88 23.72 -9.32
CA GLY A 250 -27.47 22.61 -8.49
C GLY A 250 -26.67 23.00 -7.24
N ALA A 251 -27.08 24.07 -6.55
CA ALA A 251 -26.41 24.56 -5.35
C ALA A 251 -26.23 23.48 -4.27
N TYR A 252 -27.16 22.51 -4.20
CA TYR A 252 -27.12 21.41 -3.23
C TYR A 252 -26.51 20.11 -3.78
N MET A 253 -25.93 20.12 -4.98
CA MET A 253 -25.20 18.97 -5.47
C MET A 253 -23.89 18.80 -4.69
N GLY A 254 -23.57 17.55 -4.34
CA GLY A 254 -22.24 17.23 -3.82
C GLY A 254 -21.19 17.50 -4.89
N LYS A 255 -20.24 18.38 -4.60
CA LYS A 255 -19.15 18.76 -5.50
C LYS A 255 -17.84 18.15 -5.02
N THR A 256 -16.99 17.78 -5.95
CA THR A 256 -15.68 17.21 -5.64
C THR A 256 -14.61 17.86 -6.51
N TYR A 257 -13.41 17.98 -5.97
CA TYR A 257 -12.23 18.38 -6.74
C TYR A 257 -11.07 17.39 -6.54
N LEU A 258 -10.14 17.44 -7.45
CA LEU A 258 -8.93 16.63 -7.39
C LEU A 258 -7.80 17.46 -6.80
N GLU A 259 -7.19 16.94 -5.76
CA GLU A 259 -5.99 17.50 -5.15
C GLU A 259 -4.79 16.61 -5.45
N LEU A 260 -3.68 17.22 -5.87
CA LEU A 260 -2.41 16.55 -6.09
C LEU A 260 -1.60 16.60 -4.80
N ASP A 261 -1.12 15.44 -4.37
CA ASP A 261 -0.23 15.29 -3.22
C ASP A 261 0.92 14.34 -3.58
N GLU A 262 1.96 14.23 -2.75
CA GLU A 262 3.15 13.48 -3.08
C GLU A 262 3.75 12.71 -1.90
N ILE A 263 4.33 11.55 -2.21
CA ILE A 263 5.13 10.77 -1.27
C ILE A 263 6.59 11.06 -1.54
N ASN A 264 7.31 11.54 -0.54
CA ASN A 264 8.73 11.84 -0.65
C ASN A 264 9.57 10.64 -0.20
N LEU A 265 10.49 10.21 -1.06
CA LEU A 265 11.51 9.19 -0.78
C LEU A 265 12.88 9.86 -0.79
N VAL A 266 13.62 9.76 0.31
CA VAL A 266 14.99 10.31 0.44
C VAL A 266 15.94 9.16 0.71
N ALA A 267 16.94 8.99 -0.16
CA ALA A 267 17.96 7.96 0.00
C ALA A 267 19.03 8.38 1.00
N GLU A 268 19.28 7.52 1.97
CA GLU A 268 20.32 7.61 2.99
C GLU A 268 21.52 6.75 2.60
N ALA A 269 22.73 7.17 2.97
CA ALA A 269 23.95 6.43 2.69
C ALA A 269 24.26 5.46 3.83
N HIS A 270 24.66 4.24 3.47
CA HIS A 270 25.12 3.20 4.38
C HIS A 270 26.49 2.73 3.91
N GLU A 271 27.44 2.70 4.83
CA GLU A 271 28.85 2.46 4.52
C GLU A 271 29.44 1.43 5.49
N LEU A 272 30.27 0.54 4.94
CA LEU A 272 31.01 -0.47 5.70
C LEU A 272 32.42 -0.57 5.16
N ALA A 273 33.41 -0.79 6.03
CA ALA A 273 34.79 -1.02 5.63
C ALA A 273 35.31 -2.33 6.20
N SER A 274 35.96 -3.14 5.36
CA SER A 274 36.65 -4.37 5.75
C SER A 274 38.15 -4.20 5.73
N TYR A 275 38.84 -4.85 6.66
CA TYR A 275 40.30 -4.84 6.78
C TYR A 275 40.83 -6.28 6.85
N TRP A 276 41.95 -6.52 6.19
CA TRP A 276 42.71 -7.77 6.34
C TRP A 276 44.20 -7.52 6.19
N SER A 277 45.03 -8.39 6.79
CA SER A 277 46.48 -8.29 6.64
C SER A 277 46.97 -9.00 5.37
N ILE A 278 48.06 -8.52 4.79
CA ILE A 278 48.69 -9.15 3.66
C ILE A 278 49.14 -10.58 4.05
N TYR A 279 49.57 -10.79 5.30
CA TYR A 279 50.01 -12.10 5.79
C TYR A 279 48.85 -13.09 5.84
N SER A 280 47.67 -12.67 6.34
CA SER A 280 46.50 -13.54 6.36
C SER A 280 46.02 -13.88 4.94
N ALA A 281 46.09 -12.92 4.02
CA ALA A 281 45.74 -13.14 2.63
C ALA A 281 46.65 -14.15 1.96
N PHE A 282 47.95 -14.04 2.20
CA PHE A 282 48.94 -14.98 1.66
C PHE A 282 48.78 -16.39 2.24
N ALA A 283 48.59 -16.51 3.56
CA ALA A 283 48.38 -17.78 4.23
C ALA A 283 47.11 -18.48 3.74
N ALA A 284 46.00 -17.77 3.65
CA ALA A 284 44.73 -18.31 3.18
C ALA A 284 44.81 -18.79 1.73
N GLN A 285 45.48 -18.04 0.87
CA GLN A 285 45.62 -18.44 -0.52
C GLN A 285 46.53 -19.68 -0.67
N ARG A 286 47.61 -19.76 0.13
CA ARG A 286 48.58 -20.84 0.04
C ARG A 286 48.10 -22.12 0.70
N GLU A 287 47.41 -22.03 1.84
CA GLU A 287 47.01 -23.17 2.65
C GLU A 287 45.65 -23.72 2.27
N TYR A 288 44.70 -22.81 1.93
CA TYR A 288 43.31 -23.17 1.67
C TYR A 288 42.85 -22.85 0.24
N GLY A 289 43.70 -22.21 -0.59
CA GLY A 289 43.31 -21.79 -1.93
C GLY A 289 42.22 -20.70 -1.94
N ALA A 290 42.00 -20.05 -0.81
CA ALA A 290 40.93 -19.10 -0.61
C ALA A 290 41.38 -17.65 -0.86
N ASN A 291 40.55 -16.87 -1.56
CA ASN A 291 40.78 -15.41 -1.78
C ASN A 291 40.07 -14.62 -0.67
N ILE A 292 40.85 -14.09 0.28
CA ILE A 292 40.30 -13.33 1.41
C ILE A 292 39.50 -12.10 0.94
N GLY A 293 39.94 -11.45 -0.13
CA GLY A 293 39.23 -10.29 -0.68
C GLY A 293 37.80 -10.64 -1.14
N GLU A 294 37.60 -11.80 -1.77
CA GLU A 294 36.29 -12.27 -2.19
C GLU A 294 35.41 -12.69 -1.01
N ILE A 295 35.99 -13.44 -0.06
CA ILE A 295 35.28 -13.84 1.16
C ILE A 295 34.86 -12.60 1.97
N SER A 296 35.75 -11.62 2.13
CA SER A 296 35.45 -10.36 2.82
C SER A 296 34.33 -9.56 2.14
N LYS A 297 34.33 -9.56 0.80
CA LYS A 297 33.30 -8.92 0.00
C LYS A 297 31.93 -9.60 0.16
N GLU A 298 31.89 -10.92 0.12
CA GLU A 298 30.67 -11.70 0.32
C GLU A 298 30.11 -11.51 1.74
N ALA A 299 30.98 -11.55 2.75
CA ALA A 299 30.60 -11.30 4.14
C ALA A 299 30.04 -9.89 4.33
N ALA A 300 30.70 -8.85 3.76
CA ALA A 300 30.22 -7.48 3.83
C ALA A 300 28.85 -7.29 3.14
N PHE A 301 28.63 -7.94 2.01
CA PHE A 301 27.34 -7.88 1.33
C PHE A 301 26.24 -8.61 2.12
N SER A 302 26.55 -9.71 2.74
CA SER A 302 25.62 -10.44 3.60
C SER A 302 25.21 -9.59 4.80
N GLU A 303 26.17 -8.94 5.44
CA GLU A 303 25.95 -8.07 6.60
C GLU A 303 25.08 -6.86 6.24
N LEU A 304 25.44 -6.12 5.19
CA LEU A 304 24.63 -4.98 4.72
C LEU A 304 23.21 -5.41 4.34
N THR A 305 23.04 -6.59 3.75
CA THR A 305 21.71 -7.10 3.39
C THR A 305 20.88 -7.43 4.64
N ALA A 306 21.49 -8.05 5.64
CA ALA A 306 20.85 -8.36 6.91
C ALA A 306 20.43 -7.07 7.64
N GLU A 307 21.31 -6.06 7.67
CA GLU A 307 21.03 -4.75 8.25
C GLU A 307 19.85 -4.05 7.56
N ILE A 308 19.83 -4.04 6.22
CA ILE A 308 18.74 -3.46 5.44
C ILE A 308 17.41 -4.14 5.75
N ASN A 309 17.38 -5.47 5.80
CA ASN A 309 16.17 -6.23 6.11
C ASN A 309 15.68 -5.95 7.55
N SER A 310 16.60 -6.00 8.52
CA SER A 310 16.29 -5.73 9.93
C SER A 310 15.75 -4.32 10.13
N TYR A 311 16.39 -3.32 9.54
CA TYR A 311 15.97 -1.92 9.61
C TYR A 311 14.58 -1.70 9.00
N GLY A 312 14.29 -2.33 7.86
CA GLY A 312 12.98 -2.24 7.24
C GLY A 312 11.87 -2.85 8.10
N PHE A 313 12.12 -4.01 8.69
CA PHE A 313 11.14 -4.65 9.58
C PHE A 313 10.93 -3.86 10.87
N GLN A 314 11.97 -3.27 11.44
CA GLN A 314 11.86 -2.35 12.59
C GLN A 314 11.03 -1.10 12.24
N LYS A 315 11.22 -0.51 11.05
CA LYS A 315 10.36 0.61 10.59
C LYS A 315 8.89 0.22 10.47
N LEU A 316 8.59 -0.98 9.98
CA LEU A 316 7.20 -1.47 9.95
C LEU A 316 6.63 -1.64 11.36
N GLU A 317 7.42 -2.17 12.29
CA GLU A 317 6.99 -2.32 13.67
C GLU A 317 6.70 -0.97 14.32
N GLN A 318 7.58 0.01 14.15
CA GLN A 318 7.42 1.35 14.70
C GLN A 318 6.17 2.06 14.14
N ALA A 319 5.86 1.84 12.87
CA ALA A 319 4.66 2.38 12.23
C ALA A 319 3.38 1.64 12.63
N ALA A 320 3.48 0.38 13.03
CA ALA A 320 2.35 -0.42 13.48
C ALA A 320 1.93 0.03 14.87
N MET A 321 0.69 0.43 15.03
CA MET A 321 0.13 0.66 16.35
C MET A 321 -0.04 -0.68 17.07
N TYR A 322 0.64 -0.84 18.19
CA TYR A 322 0.43 -1.99 19.06
C TYR A 322 -1.02 -2.02 19.55
N LYS A 323 -1.73 -3.09 19.20
CA LYS A 323 -3.14 -3.26 19.56
C LYS A 323 -3.29 -4.47 20.50
N PRO A 324 -3.44 -4.27 21.81
CA PRO A 324 -3.60 -5.36 22.77
C PRO A 324 -4.74 -6.32 22.44
N GLN A 325 -5.79 -5.85 21.76
CA GLN A 325 -6.92 -6.69 21.32
C GLN A 325 -6.54 -7.84 20.39
N PHE A 326 -5.41 -7.73 19.71
CA PHE A 326 -4.90 -8.78 18.81
C PHE A 326 -3.87 -9.68 19.48
N ASN A 327 -3.56 -9.44 20.76
CA ASN A 327 -2.71 -10.33 21.50
C ASN A 327 -3.38 -11.68 21.71
N TRP A 328 -2.55 -12.71 21.74
CA TRP A 328 -2.97 -14.09 22.01
C TRP A 328 -2.11 -14.67 23.11
N ASP A 329 -2.74 -15.39 24.06
CA ASP A 329 -2.05 -15.99 25.18
C ASP A 329 -1.74 -17.46 24.88
N ALA A 330 -0.47 -17.84 24.88
CA ALA A 330 -0.01 -19.21 24.66
C ALA A 330 0.00 -20.06 25.93
N ALA A 331 -0.12 -19.47 27.12
CA ALA A 331 -0.02 -20.19 28.38
C ALA A 331 -0.99 -21.39 28.51
N PRO A 332 -2.24 -21.36 28.04
CA PRO A 332 -3.13 -22.51 28.08
C PRO A 332 -2.63 -23.72 27.27
N VAL A 333 -1.94 -23.49 26.14
CA VAL A 333 -1.34 -24.55 25.33
C VAL A 333 -0.16 -25.17 26.04
N LEU A 334 0.69 -24.33 26.61
CA LEU A 334 1.92 -24.77 27.32
C LEU A 334 1.59 -25.52 28.61
N SER A 335 0.53 -25.14 29.32
CA SER A 335 0.07 -25.83 30.52
C SER A 335 -0.71 -27.12 30.24
N GLY A 336 -1.01 -27.43 28.98
CA GLY A 336 -1.80 -28.61 28.63
C GLY A 336 -3.28 -28.54 29.01
N SER A 337 -3.80 -27.34 29.34
CA SER A 337 -5.18 -27.14 29.78
C SER A 337 -6.19 -27.20 28.62
N VAL A 338 -5.72 -27.06 27.37
CA VAL A 338 -6.57 -27.03 26.18
C VAL A 338 -6.00 -27.91 25.07
N VAL A 339 -6.86 -28.34 24.15
CA VAL A 339 -6.43 -29.05 22.94
C VAL A 339 -5.63 -28.08 22.06
N PRO A 340 -4.36 -28.36 21.74
CA PRO A 340 -3.49 -27.42 21.01
C PRO A 340 -4.04 -26.98 19.66
N SER A 341 -4.61 -27.90 18.86
CA SER A 341 -5.16 -27.61 17.54
C SER A 341 -6.29 -26.57 17.57
N ASP A 342 -7.23 -26.73 18.48
CA ASP A 342 -8.39 -25.84 18.59
C ASP A 342 -7.98 -24.46 19.08
N TYR A 343 -7.03 -24.42 20.01
CA TYR A 343 -6.55 -23.18 20.59
C TYR A 343 -5.66 -22.39 19.60
N LEU A 344 -4.86 -23.07 18.76
CA LEU A 344 -4.10 -22.46 17.69
C LEU A 344 -5.00 -21.85 16.60
N ASN A 345 -6.20 -22.43 16.37
CA ASN A 345 -7.19 -21.82 15.50
C ASN A 345 -7.71 -20.48 16.07
N MET A 346 -7.71 -20.29 17.38
CA MET A 346 -8.01 -18.97 17.98
C MET A 346 -6.93 -17.94 17.67
N PHE A 347 -5.65 -18.32 17.62
CA PHE A 347 -4.59 -17.44 17.15
C PHE A 347 -4.81 -17.02 15.69
N LYS A 348 -5.14 -17.98 14.80
CA LYS A 348 -5.53 -17.70 13.42
C LYS A 348 -6.71 -16.73 13.32
N LEU A 349 -7.71 -16.89 14.21
CA LEU A 349 -8.84 -15.95 14.28
C LEU A 349 -8.38 -14.52 14.61
N LYS A 350 -7.42 -14.37 15.55
CA LYS A 350 -6.84 -13.05 15.88
C LYS A 350 -6.13 -12.42 14.71
N LEU A 351 -5.37 -13.19 13.94
CA LEU A 351 -4.73 -12.72 12.70
C LEU A 351 -5.78 -12.23 11.69
N ASN A 352 -6.85 -12.98 11.49
CA ASN A 352 -7.93 -12.60 10.59
C ASN A 352 -8.71 -11.37 11.09
N GLN A 353 -8.89 -11.21 12.40
CA GLN A 353 -9.50 -10.00 12.98
C GLN A 353 -8.62 -8.77 12.73
N ALA A 354 -7.30 -8.89 12.88
CA ALA A 354 -6.37 -7.82 12.54
C ALA A 354 -6.44 -7.44 11.04
N ALA A 355 -6.50 -8.45 10.17
CA ALA A 355 -6.68 -8.21 8.74
C ALA A 355 -8.02 -7.54 8.40
N ALA A 356 -9.10 -7.92 9.07
CA ALA A 356 -10.40 -7.29 8.93
C ALA A 356 -10.39 -5.83 9.40
N SER A 357 -9.67 -5.52 10.49
CA SER A 357 -9.53 -4.14 10.97
C SER A 357 -8.81 -3.23 9.97
N ILE A 358 -7.77 -3.74 9.31
CA ILE A 358 -7.07 -3.02 8.22
C ILE A 358 -8.04 -2.75 7.07
N TYR A 359 -8.78 -3.78 6.64
CA TYR A 359 -9.76 -3.61 5.56
C TYR A 359 -10.88 -2.62 5.95
N GLN A 360 -11.34 -2.65 7.19
CA GLN A 360 -12.34 -1.71 7.70
C GLN A 360 -11.80 -0.27 7.71
N ALA A 361 -10.55 -0.08 8.10
CA ALA A 361 -9.91 1.24 8.14
C ALA A 361 -9.63 1.82 6.75
N THR A 362 -9.14 1.00 5.82
CA THR A 362 -8.76 1.46 4.49
C THR A 362 -9.84 1.32 3.45
N ARG A 363 -10.72 0.29 3.59
CA ARG A 363 -11.74 -0.14 2.62
C ARG A 363 -11.21 -0.46 1.21
N LEU A 364 -9.90 -0.64 1.07
CA LEU A 364 -9.22 -0.86 -0.20
C LEU A 364 -8.48 -2.18 -0.26
N THR A 365 -7.71 -2.50 0.78
CA THR A 365 -6.74 -3.60 0.73
C THR A 365 -6.84 -4.48 1.97
N ARG A 366 -6.51 -5.76 1.78
CA ARG A 366 -6.27 -6.70 2.88
C ARG A 366 -4.78 -6.97 2.97
N PRO A 367 -4.22 -7.16 4.17
CA PRO A 367 -2.83 -7.52 4.33
C PRO A 367 -2.57 -8.90 3.70
N ASN A 368 -1.41 -9.04 3.10
CA ASN A 368 -0.98 -10.29 2.47
C ASN A 368 0.45 -10.67 2.85
N ARG A 369 1.09 -9.88 3.68
CA ARG A 369 2.44 -10.13 4.22
C ARG A 369 2.37 -10.20 5.74
N LEU A 370 3.00 -11.21 6.32
CA LEU A 370 3.07 -11.43 7.75
C LEU A 370 4.53 -11.63 8.15
N ILE A 371 5.06 -10.70 8.92
CA ILE A 371 6.42 -10.77 9.48
C ILE A 371 6.29 -11.22 10.91
N VAL A 372 7.07 -12.21 11.31
CA VAL A 372 6.97 -12.85 12.62
C VAL A 372 8.34 -13.07 13.26
N GLY A 373 8.38 -13.00 14.57
CA GLY A 373 9.50 -13.45 15.35
C GLY A 373 9.57 -14.98 15.45
N SER A 374 10.67 -15.51 15.93
CA SER A 374 10.98 -16.93 15.95
C SER A 374 9.94 -17.79 16.73
N ASN A 375 9.46 -17.30 17.89
CA ASN A 375 8.46 -18.03 18.65
C ASN A 375 7.10 -18.05 17.94
N VAL A 376 6.70 -16.93 17.36
CA VAL A 376 5.46 -16.83 16.57
C VAL A 376 5.52 -17.76 15.37
N ALA A 377 6.67 -17.86 14.71
CA ALA A 377 6.89 -18.76 13.58
C ALA A 377 6.63 -20.23 13.96
N ALA A 378 7.11 -20.66 15.11
CA ALA A 378 6.89 -22.02 15.61
C ALA A 378 5.39 -22.32 15.82
N TYR A 379 4.61 -21.37 16.38
CA TYR A 379 3.17 -21.54 16.54
C TYR A 379 2.44 -21.54 15.19
N ILE A 380 2.84 -20.70 14.25
CA ILE A 380 2.24 -20.67 12.90
C ILE A 380 2.48 -21.99 12.15
N ALA A 381 3.68 -22.56 12.28
CA ALA A 381 4.00 -23.84 11.65
C ALA A 381 3.11 -25.01 12.15
N MET A 382 2.54 -24.88 13.34
CA MET A 382 1.63 -25.89 13.92
C MET A 382 0.16 -25.67 13.54
N ILE A 383 -0.19 -24.58 12.87
CA ILE A 383 -1.58 -24.28 12.46
C ILE A 383 -1.97 -25.16 11.27
N ASP A 384 -3.17 -25.74 11.31
CA ASP A 384 -3.75 -26.41 10.17
C ASP A 384 -3.80 -25.51 8.93
N LYS A 385 -3.51 -26.08 7.76
CA LYS A 385 -3.42 -25.37 6.46
C LYS A 385 -2.20 -24.48 6.26
N PHE A 386 -1.24 -24.45 7.20
CA PHE A 386 0.05 -23.87 6.92
C PHE A 386 0.78 -24.71 5.85
N ARG A 387 1.35 -24.03 4.86
CA ARG A 387 2.16 -24.63 3.81
C ARG A 387 3.57 -24.11 3.97
N ALA A 388 4.48 -24.98 4.42
CA ALA A 388 5.88 -24.63 4.51
C ALA A 388 6.50 -24.54 3.10
N ASP A 389 7.29 -23.52 2.86
CA ASP A 389 8.20 -23.46 1.71
C ASP A 389 9.51 -24.17 2.10
N ASN A 390 10.30 -24.58 1.08
CA ASN A 390 11.65 -25.07 1.35
C ASN A 390 12.47 -23.90 1.91
N VAL A 391 12.95 -24.07 3.13
CA VAL A 391 13.86 -23.11 3.76
C VAL A 391 15.24 -23.40 3.20
N ASP A 392 15.78 -22.47 2.41
CA ASP A 392 17.19 -22.49 2.03
C ASP A 392 18.04 -22.19 3.26
N ASP A 393 19.26 -22.74 3.32
CA ASP A 393 20.26 -22.49 4.38
C ASP A 393 20.75 -21.03 4.36
N SER A 394 19.83 -20.06 4.30
CA SER A 394 20.16 -18.65 4.24
C SER A 394 20.36 -18.09 5.64
N VAL A 395 21.44 -17.37 5.81
CA VAL A 395 21.68 -16.57 7.02
C VAL A 395 20.79 -15.33 6.96
N GLY A 396 20.06 -15.04 8.04
CA GLY A 396 19.20 -13.87 8.16
C GLY A 396 17.70 -14.17 8.02
N PRO A 397 16.88 -13.18 7.71
CA PRO A 397 15.44 -13.36 7.52
C PRO A 397 15.12 -14.31 6.36
N TYR A 398 14.09 -15.13 6.52
CA TYR A 398 13.68 -16.09 5.49
C TYR A 398 12.16 -16.20 5.37
N LYS A 399 11.68 -16.67 4.21
CA LYS A 399 10.29 -16.99 3.99
C LYS A 399 9.98 -18.38 4.55
N LEU A 400 9.07 -18.44 5.53
CA LEU A 400 8.68 -19.69 6.18
C LEU A 400 7.68 -20.49 5.33
N GLY A 401 6.75 -19.77 4.66
CA GLY A 401 5.70 -20.39 3.89
C GLY A 401 4.47 -19.51 3.72
N SER A 402 3.32 -20.13 3.56
CA SER A 402 2.05 -19.43 3.41
C SER A 402 0.98 -19.97 4.37
N LEU A 403 0.21 -19.05 4.98
CA LEU A 403 -0.95 -19.34 5.82
C LEU A 403 -2.18 -18.66 5.23
N ASP A 404 -3.07 -19.40 4.58
CA ASP A 404 -4.22 -18.89 3.84
C ASP A 404 -3.81 -17.79 2.82
N GLN A 405 -4.13 -16.52 3.13
CA GLN A 405 -3.80 -15.37 2.27
C GLN A 405 -2.45 -14.71 2.59
N PHE A 406 -1.81 -15.11 3.69
CA PHE A 406 -0.59 -14.48 4.16
C PHE A 406 0.65 -15.26 3.70
N GLU A 407 1.62 -14.56 3.14
CA GLU A 407 2.99 -15.05 3.04
C GLU A 407 3.72 -14.69 4.33
N VAL A 408 4.33 -15.70 4.96
CA VAL A 408 4.95 -15.61 6.29
C VAL A 408 6.46 -15.49 6.15
N TYR A 409 7.03 -14.46 6.76
CA TYR A 409 8.45 -14.17 6.79
C TYR A 409 8.93 -14.15 8.23
N VAL A 410 10.04 -14.85 8.50
CA VAL A 410 10.67 -14.88 9.82
C VAL A 410 11.83 -13.91 9.84
N ALA A 411 11.85 -13.03 10.83
CA ALA A 411 12.95 -12.11 11.07
C ALA A 411 13.63 -12.47 12.42
N PRO A 412 14.88 -12.95 12.38
CA PRO A 412 15.58 -13.40 13.60
C PRO A 412 15.88 -12.24 14.57
N ASP A 413 16.12 -11.03 14.04
CA ASP A 413 16.42 -9.84 14.85
C ASP A 413 15.17 -9.12 15.37
N TYR A 414 14.00 -9.66 15.07
CA TYR A 414 12.71 -9.15 15.51
C TYR A 414 12.34 -9.75 16.87
N ASP A 415 11.54 -9.01 17.69
CA ASP A 415 11.06 -9.54 18.97
C ASP A 415 10.42 -10.93 18.75
N PRO A 416 10.94 -12.01 19.39
CA PRO A 416 10.48 -13.38 19.13
C PRO A 416 8.98 -13.59 19.27
N ASN A 417 8.32 -12.79 20.08
CA ASN A 417 6.91 -12.94 20.45
C ASN A 417 5.98 -12.01 19.68
N LYS A 418 6.50 -11.16 18.78
CA LYS A 418 5.71 -10.21 18.02
C LYS A 418 5.47 -10.66 16.57
N TRP A 419 4.41 -10.10 16.00
CA TRP A 419 4.12 -10.21 14.59
C TRP A 419 3.59 -8.88 14.03
N VAL A 420 3.86 -8.62 12.75
CA VAL A 420 3.40 -7.45 12.02
C VAL A 420 2.82 -7.88 10.68
N MET A 421 1.67 -7.33 10.33
CA MET A 421 1.04 -7.49 9.02
C MET A 421 1.24 -6.25 8.17
N ALA A 422 1.48 -6.47 6.88
CA ALA A 422 1.61 -5.41 5.88
C ALA A 422 0.87 -5.77 4.59
N CYS A 423 0.56 -4.75 3.81
CA CYS A 423 -0.04 -4.90 2.48
C CYS A 423 1.02 -4.68 1.41
N LYS A 424 1.11 -5.61 0.45
CA LYS A 424 1.87 -5.44 -0.78
C LYS A 424 0.93 -5.53 -1.98
N SER A 425 1.00 -4.55 -2.88
CA SER A 425 0.19 -4.46 -4.09
C SER A 425 1.08 -4.19 -5.31
N ALA A 426 0.58 -4.51 -6.50
CA ALA A 426 1.22 -4.11 -7.75
C ALA A 426 1.19 -2.58 -7.96
N ASP A 427 0.20 -1.89 -7.41
CA ASP A 427 0.18 -0.43 -7.38
C ASP A 427 1.09 0.07 -6.24
N ILE A 428 2.14 0.80 -6.60
CA ILE A 428 3.13 1.35 -5.67
C ILE A 428 2.47 2.13 -4.53
N ARG A 429 1.40 2.86 -4.82
CA ARG A 429 0.68 3.71 -3.86
C ARG A 429 -0.14 2.95 -2.82
N ARG A 430 -0.46 1.68 -3.08
CA ARG A 430 -1.26 0.82 -2.18
C ARG A 430 -0.42 -0.07 -1.27
N ASN A 431 0.90 0.09 -1.31
CA ASN A 431 1.78 -0.64 -0.41
C ASN A 431 1.80 0.01 0.98
N SER A 432 2.02 -0.79 2.01
CA SER A 432 2.22 -0.29 3.39
C SER A 432 3.49 0.55 3.50
N ALA A 433 4.54 0.10 2.83
CA ALA A 433 5.84 0.74 2.81
C ALA A 433 6.48 0.64 1.43
N LEU A 434 7.37 1.56 1.13
CA LEU A 434 8.16 1.59 -0.10
C LEU A 434 9.64 1.46 0.22
N PHE A 435 10.33 0.68 -0.58
CA PHE A 435 11.77 0.57 -0.64
C PHE A 435 12.26 1.14 -1.96
N GLY A 436 13.10 2.17 -1.88
CA GLY A 436 13.71 2.81 -3.03
C GLY A 436 15.21 2.61 -3.00
N GLU A 437 15.81 2.10 -4.06
CA GLU A 437 17.25 1.98 -4.18
C GLU A 437 17.76 3.01 -5.19
N TYR A 438 18.63 3.88 -4.71
CA TYR A 438 19.29 4.89 -5.53
C TYR A 438 20.67 4.39 -6.00
N MET A 439 21.48 3.88 -5.09
CA MET A 439 22.77 3.29 -5.37
C MET A 439 22.84 1.88 -4.77
N PRO A 440 22.99 0.85 -5.60
CA PRO A 440 23.15 -0.52 -5.09
C PRO A 440 24.47 -0.64 -4.31
N ILE A 441 24.62 -1.73 -3.56
CA ILE A 441 25.86 -1.95 -2.82
C ILE A 441 27.03 -1.99 -3.80
N MET A 442 27.97 -1.07 -3.63
CA MET A 442 29.19 -0.95 -4.42
C MET A 442 30.40 -1.15 -3.52
N SER A 443 31.48 -1.72 -4.08
CA SER A 443 32.76 -1.82 -3.40
C SER A 443 33.79 -0.90 -4.04
N THR A 444 34.65 -0.30 -3.22
CA THR A 444 35.84 0.41 -3.68
C THR A 444 36.93 -0.59 -4.06
N ASP A 445 37.98 -0.11 -4.70
CA ASP A 445 39.20 -0.93 -4.86
C ASP A 445 39.87 -1.15 -3.48
N ALA A 446 40.52 -2.30 -3.35
CA ALA A 446 41.30 -2.60 -2.16
C ALA A 446 42.57 -1.71 -2.11
N ILE A 447 42.74 -1.00 -1.02
CA ILE A 447 43.84 -0.07 -0.82
C ILE A 447 44.82 -0.62 0.23
N GLY A 448 46.07 -0.77 -0.13
CA GLY A 448 47.11 -1.14 0.82
C GLY A 448 47.45 0.03 1.74
N LEU A 449 47.45 -0.21 3.04
CA LEU A 449 47.81 0.74 4.06
C LEU A 449 49.31 0.57 4.46
N ALA A 450 49.90 1.61 5.05
CA ALA A 450 51.30 1.61 5.46
C ALA A 450 51.63 0.54 6.52
N ASN A 451 50.64 0.01 7.25
CA ASN A 451 50.78 -1.02 8.27
C ASN A 451 50.63 -2.47 7.76
N THR A 452 50.88 -2.72 6.47
CA THR A 452 50.70 -4.04 5.83
C THR A 452 49.30 -4.61 5.86
N SER A 453 48.30 -3.77 6.14
CA SER A 453 46.88 -4.15 5.99
C SER A 453 46.33 -3.62 4.66
N VAL A 454 45.24 -4.27 4.22
CA VAL A 454 44.46 -3.88 3.05
C VAL A 454 43.07 -3.48 3.54
N GLN A 455 42.57 -2.38 3.04
CA GLN A 455 41.23 -1.88 3.32
C GLN A 455 40.38 -1.88 2.05
N GLN A 456 39.13 -2.27 2.17
CA GLN A 456 38.14 -2.14 1.12
C GLN A 456 36.85 -1.57 1.72
N GLY A 457 36.27 -0.56 1.06
CA GLY A 457 35.02 0.06 1.44
C GLY A 457 33.84 -0.47 0.64
N TYR A 458 32.68 -0.51 1.25
CA TYR A 458 31.40 -0.86 0.67
C TYR A 458 30.41 0.24 1.00
N ALA A 459 29.59 0.63 0.03
CA ALA A 459 28.60 1.67 0.21
C ALA A 459 27.31 1.35 -0.55
N SER A 460 26.19 1.75 0.01
CA SER A 460 24.88 1.70 -0.64
C SER A 460 24.05 2.92 -0.28
N MET A 461 23.10 3.29 -1.13
CA MET A 461 22.13 4.34 -0.82
C MET A 461 20.73 3.86 -1.15
N TYR A 462 19.88 3.81 -0.12
CA TYR A 462 18.49 3.40 -0.26
C TYR A 462 17.55 4.26 0.58
N ALA A 463 16.30 4.30 0.19
CA ALA A 463 15.23 5.00 0.90
C ALA A 463 14.20 3.99 1.39
N MET A 464 13.70 4.18 2.60
CA MET A 464 12.56 3.45 3.13
C MET A 464 11.54 4.43 3.69
N ASN A 465 10.30 4.34 3.24
CA ASN A 465 9.22 5.18 3.75
C ASN A 465 7.96 4.36 3.97
N ILE A 466 7.27 4.64 5.08
CA ILE A 466 5.94 4.10 5.38
C ILE A 466 4.93 4.99 4.66
N VAL A 467 4.18 4.40 3.76
CA VAL A 467 3.20 5.12 2.93
C VAL A 467 1.88 5.28 3.67
N ASN A 468 1.38 4.18 4.24
CA ASN A 468 0.10 4.19 4.93
C ASN A 468 0.14 3.34 6.21
N PRO A 469 0.26 3.96 7.38
CA PRO A 469 0.24 3.26 8.67
C PRO A 469 -1.07 2.47 8.93
N ALA A 470 -2.20 2.90 8.34
CA ALA A 470 -3.49 2.23 8.51
C ALA A 470 -3.53 0.82 7.87
N THR A 471 -2.57 0.50 6.99
CA THR A 471 -2.43 -0.83 6.39
C THR A 471 -1.55 -1.78 7.20
N ILE A 472 -1.05 -1.34 8.34
CA ILE A 472 -0.13 -2.09 9.19
C ILE A 472 -0.82 -2.42 10.51
N ALA A 473 -0.84 -3.69 10.89
CA ALA A 473 -1.30 -4.14 12.19
C ALA A 473 -0.25 -5.00 12.86
N SER A 474 -0.17 -4.92 14.17
CA SER A 474 0.75 -5.72 14.97
C SER A 474 0.06 -6.34 16.17
N GLY A 475 0.64 -7.42 16.68
CA GLY A 475 0.20 -8.06 17.88
C GLY A 475 1.35 -8.85 18.53
N ARG A 476 1.07 -9.43 19.69
CA ARG A 476 2.06 -10.18 20.47
C ARG A 476 1.47 -11.49 20.97
N ILE A 477 2.30 -12.51 21.06
CA ILE A 477 2.01 -13.72 21.82
C ILE A 477 2.46 -13.50 23.27
N LEU A 478 1.52 -13.71 24.20
CA LEU A 478 1.76 -13.63 25.64
C LEU A 478 2.01 -15.03 26.23
N GLY A 479 2.58 -15.11 27.43
CA GLY A 479 2.77 -16.38 28.15
C GLY A 479 3.83 -17.30 27.54
N VAL A 480 4.72 -16.79 26.70
CA VAL A 480 5.90 -17.51 26.17
C VAL A 480 7.09 -17.11 27.01
N PHE A 481 7.96 -18.07 27.32
CA PHE A 481 9.17 -17.89 28.14
C PHE A 481 10.25 -17.12 27.41
#